data_4f3086616fc41012e5f88589d4082424
#
_entry.id   4f3086616fc41012e5f88589d4082424
#
_cell.length_a   1.000
_cell.length_b   1.000
_cell.length_c   1.000
_cell.angle_alpha   90.00
_cell.angle_beta   90.00
_cell.angle_gamma   90.00
#
_symmetry.space_group_name_H-M   'P 1'
#
loop_
_entity.id
_entity.type
_entity.pdbx_description
1 polymer ?
#
loop_
_entity_poly.entity_id
_entity_poly.type
_entity_poly.pdbx_seq_one_letter_code
_entity_poly.pdbx_strand_id
1 'polypeptide(L)'
;MDVIKFPGYIINGCRYHTKDWDNSRVSQNSGVSLVVTTMHVTSYKDKNPVFTDMSYYGVIIEIWQLDYNMFKISVFKYDWVDNTKGIRVDELGFTLVELGRIGHKDDPFILASQAKQVFYVQDQLDPRWSVVLEPPQKQYSCEKDDEFNDFCI
;
A
#
# COMPACT_ATOMS: atom_id res chain seq x y z
N MET A 1 -10.20 4.06 23.88
CA MET A 1 -9.75 3.36 22.67
C MET A 1 -8.35 2.85 22.90
N ASP A 2 -8.15 1.56 22.72
CA ASP A 2 -6.84 0.93 22.84
C ASP A 2 -6.20 0.76 21.48
N VAL A 3 -4.87 0.94 21.42
CA VAL A 3 -4.08 0.77 20.21
C VAL A 3 -3.07 -0.34 20.44
N ILE A 4 -3.10 -1.33 19.57
CA ILE A 4 -2.14 -2.43 19.58
C ILE A 4 -1.31 -2.37 18.29
N LYS A 5 -0.01 -2.51 18.41
CA LYS A 5 0.90 -2.54 17.25
C LYS A 5 1.33 -3.97 16.95
N PHE A 6 1.36 -4.32 15.67
CA PHE A 6 1.78 -5.63 15.20
C PHE A 6 2.92 -5.51 14.19
N PRO A 7 3.87 -6.46 14.18
CA PRO A 7 4.89 -6.49 13.12
C PRO A 7 4.38 -7.04 11.80
N GLY A 8 3.23 -7.73 11.81
CA GLY A 8 2.65 -8.34 10.63
C GLY A 8 1.14 -8.45 10.70
N TYR A 9 0.51 -8.60 9.56
CA TYR A 9 -0.94 -8.71 9.43
C TYR A 9 -1.30 -9.45 8.16
N ILE A 10 -2.31 -10.33 8.21
CA ILE A 10 -2.84 -11.02 7.03
C ILE A 10 -4.25 -10.53 6.77
N ILE A 11 -4.49 -10.04 5.56
CA ILE A 11 -5.82 -9.66 5.10
C ILE A 11 -5.97 -10.02 3.62
N ASN A 12 -7.12 -10.55 3.25
CA ASN A 12 -7.42 -10.97 1.87
C ASN A 12 -6.34 -11.92 1.30
N GLY A 13 -5.76 -12.76 2.17
CA GLY A 13 -4.72 -13.71 1.79
C GLY A 13 -3.34 -13.12 1.55
N CYS A 14 -3.20 -11.82 1.71
CA CYS A 14 -1.91 -11.15 1.61
C CYS A 14 -1.29 -10.98 2.99
N ARG A 15 -0.02 -11.34 3.10
CA ARG A 15 0.75 -11.16 4.33
C ARG A 15 1.52 -9.86 4.23
N TYR A 16 1.24 -8.97 5.18
CA TYR A 16 1.94 -7.68 5.29
C TYR A 16 2.85 -7.69 6.50
N HIS A 17 4.02 -7.08 6.35
CA HIS A 17 4.95 -6.81 7.44
C HIS A 17 5.40 -5.36 7.41
N THR A 18 5.93 -4.87 8.53
CA THR A 18 6.55 -3.56 8.57
C THR A 18 7.90 -3.58 7.85
N LYS A 19 8.38 -2.40 7.47
CA LYS A 19 9.70 -2.25 6.86
C LYS A 19 10.82 -2.80 7.76
N ASP A 20 10.72 -2.56 9.05
CA ASP A 20 11.70 -3.08 10.02
C ASP A 20 11.75 -4.60 10.04
N TRP A 21 10.61 -5.26 9.92
CA TRP A 21 10.56 -6.70 9.79
C TRP A 21 11.24 -7.18 8.52
N ASP A 22 10.95 -6.55 7.39
CA ASP A 22 11.50 -6.91 6.08
C ASP A 22 13.02 -6.74 6.03
N ASN A 23 13.56 -5.73 6.68
CA ASN A 23 14.99 -5.45 6.69
C ASN A 23 15.82 -6.59 7.30
N SER A 24 15.21 -7.42 8.15
CA SER A 24 15.89 -8.57 8.77
C SER A 24 15.59 -9.89 8.05
N ARG A 25 14.85 -9.86 6.94
CA ARG A 25 14.36 -11.04 6.23
C ARG A 25 14.72 -11.01 4.75
N VAL A 26 14.69 -12.18 4.12
CA VAL A 26 14.89 -12.31 2.67
C VAL A 26 13.63 -11.90 1.90
N SER A 27 12.45 -12.18 2.46
CA SER A 27 11.18 -11.83 1.83
C SER A 27 10.78 -10.39 2.11
N GLN A 28 10.08 -9.77 1.16
CA GLN A 28 9.58 -8.40 1.25
C GLN A 28 8.05 -8.42 1.28
N ASN A 29 7.45 -7.83 2.33
CA ASN A 29 6.00 -7.78 2.49
C ASN A 29 5.49 -6.42 2.97
N SER A 30 6.31 -5.38 2.90
CA SER A 30 5.96 -4.04 3.38
C SER A 30 5.52 -3.08 2.29
N GLY A 31 5.61 -3.47 1.02
CA GLY A 31 5.21 -2.63 -0.10
C GLY A 31 3.69 -2.57 -0.25
N VAL A 32 3.15 -1.36 -0.36
CA VAL A 32 1.71 -1.15 -0.52
C VAL A 32 1.42 -0.13 -1.60
N SER A 33 0.29 -0.32 -2.28
CA SER A 33 -0.27 0.68 -3.15
C SER A 33 -1.70 0.98 -2.76
N LEU A 34 -2.14 2.18 -3.11
CA LEU A 34 -3.50 2.65 -2.91
C LEU A 34 -3.94 3.37 -4.17
N VAL A 35 -5.13 3.05 -4.67
CA VAL A 35 -5.74 3.78 -5.78
C VAL A 35 -6.81 4.70 -5.21
N VAL A 36 -6.66 5.99 -5.47
CA VAL A 36 -7.62 7.01 -5.07
C VAL A 36 -8.30 7.57 -6.30
N THR A 37 -9.62 7.50 -6.32
CA THR A 37 -10.42 8.11 -7.38
C THR A 37 -10.74 9.55 -6.97
N THR A 38 -10.27 10.50 -7.76
CA THR A 38 -10.56 11.91 -7.55
C THR A 38 -11.51 12.42 -8.61
N MET A 39 -12.43 13.27 -8.18
CA MET A 39 -13.36 13.94 -9.07
C MET A 39 -12.83 15.33 -9.40
N HIS A 40 -12.63 15.60 -10.69
CA HIS A 40 -12.25 16.92 -11.16
C HIS A 40 -13.43 17.59 -11.86
N VAL A 41 -13.77 18.78 -11.40
CA VAL A 41 -14.71 19.65 -12.07
C VAL A 41 -13.90 20.77 -12.71
N THR A 42 -13.73 20.72 -14.02
CA THR A 42 -12.84 21.64 -14.74
C THR A 42 -13.46 23.01 -15.00
N SER A 43 -14.79 23.11 -14.93
CA SER A 43 -15.45 24.42 -15.00
C SER A 43 -16.79 24.39 -14.28
N TYR A 44 -17.19 25.57 -13.80
CA TYR A 44 -18.48 25.80 -13.15
C TYR A 44 -19.68 25.44 -14.04
N LYS A 45 -19.48 25.45 -15.36
CA LYS A 45 -20.52 25.12 -16.36
C LYS A 45 -20.47 23.67 -16.80
N ASP A 46 -19.50 22.90 -16.37
CA ASP A 46 -19.34 21.53 -16.80
C ASP A 46 -20.18 20.61 -15.91
N LYS A 47 -21.24 20.05 -16.51
CA LYS A 47 -22.15 19.16 -15.79
C LYS A 47 -21.65 17.70 -15.72
N ASN A 48 -20.50 17.41 -16.33
CA ASN A 48 -19.91 16.08 -16.36
C ASN A 48 -18.61 16.07 -15.57
N PRO A 49 -18.62 15.61 -14.31
CA PRO A 49 -17.37 15.45 -13.57
C PRO A 49 -16.50 14.39 -14.20
N VAL A 50 -15.21 14.68 -14.31
CA VAL A 50 -14.22 13.69 -14.77
C VAL A 50 -13.62 13.02 -13.55
N PHE A 51 -13.69 11.68 -13.51
CA PHE A 51 -13.09 10.87 -12.48
C PHE A 51 -11.71 10.41 -12.94
N THR A 52 -10.70 10.65 -12.13
CA THR A 52 -9.34 10.21 -12.40
C THR A 52 -8.83 9.36 -11.27
N ASP A 53 -8.31 8.19 -11.60
CA ASP A 53 -7.67 7.31 -10.63
C ASP A 53 -6.20 7.68 -10.51
N MET A 54 -5.74 7.82 -9.27
CA MET A 54 -4.35 8.09 -8.97
C MET A 54 -3.80 7.01 -8.06
N SER A 55 -2.68 6.41 -8.46
CA SER A 55 -2.01 5.39 -7.68
C SER A 55 -0.95 5.99 -6.79
N TYR A 56 -0.95 5.56 -5.53
CA TYR A 56 0.05 5.92 -4.54
C TYR A 56 0.83 4.67 -4.15
N TYR A 57 2.13 4.81 -3.95
CA TYR A 57 3.02 3.72 -3.55
C TYR A 57 3.73 4.08 -2.26
N GLY A 58 3.91 3.10 -1.41
CA GLY A 58 4.53 3.33 -0.12
C GLY A 58 5.06 2.08 0.53
N VAL A 59 5.58 2.27 1.73
CA VAL A 59 6.16 1.20 2.55
C VAL A 59 5.55 1.28 3.95
N ILE A 60 5.07 0.15 4.45
CA ILE A 60 4.45 0.09 5.78
C ILE A 60 5.51 0.29 6.86
N ILE A 61 5.29 1.27 7.72
CA ILE A 61 6.16 1.57 8.87
C ILE A 61 5.62 0.94 10.13
N GLU A 62 4.31 1.03 10.36
CA GLU A 62 3.64 0.46 11.52
C GLU A 62 2.29 -0.13 11.13
N ILE A 63 1.88 -1.16 11.83
CA ILE A 63 0.56 -1.76 11.70
C ILE A 63 -0.14 -1.61 13.05
N TRP A 64 -1.29 -0.95 13.04
CA TRP A 64 -2.05 -0.67 14.24
C TRP A 64 -3.42 -1.34 14.18
N GLN A 65 -3.86 -1.89 15.29
CA GLN A 65 -5.23 -2.27 15.50
C GLN A 65 -5.85 -1.31 16.52
N LEU A 66 -6.92 -0.65 16.10
CA LEU A 66 -7.69 0.26 16.94
C LEU A 66 -8.88 -0.49 17.50
N ASP A 67 -8.96 -0.56 18.82
CA ASP A 67 -10.04 -1.25 19.52
C ASP A 67 -11.05 -0.23 20.06
N TYR A 68 -12.25 -0.26 19.51
CA TYR A 68 -13.37 0.61 19.90
C TYR A 68 -14.37 -0.11 20.78
N ASN A 69 -14.02 -1.22 21.40
CA ASN A 69 -14.86 -2.09 22.24
C ASN A 69 -15.91 -2.89 21.45
N MET A 70 -16.63 -2.27 20.53
CA MET A 70 -17.65 -2.94 19.72
C MET A 70 -17.12 -3.46 18.40
N PHE A 71 -16.02 -2.88 17.91
CA PHE A 71 -15.38 -3.30 16.67
C PHE A 71 -13.89 -2.94 16.71
N LYS A 72 -13.14 -3.62 15.86
CA LYS A 72 -11.71 -3.40 15.71
C LYS A 72 -11.40 -2.98 14.27
N ILE A 73 -10.54 -1.98 14.12
CA ILE A 73 -10.10 -1.49 12.82
C ILE A 73 -8.59 -1.64 12.73
N SER A 74 -8.12 -2.23 11.63
CA SER A 74 -6.69 -2.32 11.34
C SER A 74 -6.30 -1.25 10.34
N VAL A 75 -5.24 -0.51 10.67
CA VAL A 75 -4.70 0.56 9.84
C VAL A 75 -3.22 0.37 9.64
N PHE A 76 -2.72 0.76 8.48
CA PHE A 76 -1.31 0.81 8.18
C PHE A 76 -0.83 2.26 8.23
N LYS A 77 0.21 2.49 9.01
CA LYS A 77 0.99 3.72 8.92
C LYS A 77 2.14 3.48 7.95
N TYR A 78 2.30 4.35 6.97
CA TYR A 78 3.29 4.13 5.93
C TYR A 78 3.90 5.42 5.43
N ASP A 79 5.09 5.29 4.81
CA ASP A 79 5.75 6.36 4.11
C ASP A 79 5.34 6.30 2.64
N TRP A 80 4.73 7.37 2.15
CA TRP A 80 4.36 7.51 0.74
C TRP A 80 5.51 8.02 -0.10
N VAL A 81 5.61 7.50 -1.31
CA VAL A 81 6.49 8.05 -2.34
C VAL A 81 5.85 9.34 -2.90
N ASP A 82 6.68 10.35 -3.14
CA ASP A 82 6.24 11.60 -3.76
C ASP A 82 5.73 11.32 -5.18
N ASN A 83 4.44 11.61 -5.42
CA ASN A 83 3.78 11.33 -6.69
C ASN A 83 4.26 12.19 -7.85
N THR A 84 4.84 13.35 -7.58
CA THR A 84 5.25 14.25 -8.66
C THR A 84 6.67 13.99 -9.14
N LYS A 85 7.57 13.62 -8.23
CA LYS A 85 8.99 13.46 -8.54
C LYS A 85 9.51 12.05 -8.28
N GLY A 86 8.80 11.27 -7.50
CA GLY A 86 9.22 9.94 -7.08
C GLY A 86 8.64 8.80 -7.90
N ILE A 87 7.86 9.09 -8.93
CA ILE A 87 7.21 8.06 -9.77
C ILE A 87 7.45 8.39 -11.24
N ARG A 88 7.83 7.38 -12.02
CA ARG A 88 7.91 7.47 -13.47
C ARG A 88 7.54 6.14 -14.10
N VAL A 89 7.19 6.18 -15.39
CA VAL A 89 6.94 4.98 -16.18
C VAL A 89 8.05 4.88 -17.23
N ASP A 90 8.65 3.71 -17.37
CA ASP A 90 9.73 3.50 -18.34
C ASP A 90 9.18 3.20 -19.74
N GLU A 91 10.07 3.00 -20.70
CA GLU A 91 9.72 2.74 -22.09
C GLU A 91 8.95 1.43 -22.27
N LEU A 92 9.11 0.47 -21.36
CA LEU A 92 8.44 -0.82 -21.40
C LEU A 92 7.10 -0.82 -20.66
N GLY A 93 6.71 0.30 -20.06
CA GLY A 93 5.47 0.44 -19.31
C GLY A 93 5.58 0.05 -17.84
N PHE A 94 6.76 -0.25 -17.32
CA PHE A 94 6.95 -0.51 -15.90
C PHE A 94 6.91 0.78 -15.09
N THR A 95 6.23 0.71 -13.95
CA THR A 95 6.22 1.81 -12.98
C THR A 95 7.48 1.72 -12.12
N LEU A 96 8.19 2.84 -12.04
CA LEU A 96 9.39 2.99 -11.23
C LEU A 96 9.13 4.00 -10.13
N VAL A 97 9.57 3.68 -8.94
CA VAL A 97 9.44 4.54 -7.77
C VAL A 97 10.79 4.78 -7.12
N GLU A 98 10.98 5.98 -6.61
CA GLU A 98 12.14 6.35 -5.80
C GLU A 98 11.72 6.33 -4.33
N LEU A 99 11.98 5.20 -3.66
CA LEU A 99 11.52 4.98 -2.29
C LEU A 99 12.10 5.96 -1.28
N GLY A 100 13.25 6.56 -1.59
CA GLY A 100 13.86 7.58 -0.76
C GLY A 100 13.18 8.94 -0.82
N ARG A 101 12.31 9.19 -1.81
CA ARG A 101 11.54 10.42 -1.90
C ARG A 101 10.21 10.28 -1.23
N ILE A 102 10.17 10.59 0.04
CA ILE A 102 8.95 10.54 0.83
C ILE A 102 8.15 11.80 0.56
N GLY A 103 6.90 11.62 0.18
CA GLY A 103 5.99 12.71 -0.14
C GLY A 103 5.24 13.23 1.09
N HIS A 104 4.00 13.66 0.88
CA HIS A 104 3.19 14.27 1.92
C HIS A 104 2.93 13.35 3.11
N LYS A 105 3.08 13.90 4.31
CA LYS A 105 2.84 13.22 5.57
C LYS A 105 1.49 13.57 6.20
N ASP A 106 0.62 14.26 5.47
CA ASP A 106 -0.63 14.79 6.03
C ASP A 106 -1.64 13.70 6.38
N ASP A 107 -1.58 12.56 5.70
CA ASP A 107 -2.42 11.42 6.02
C ASP A 107 -1.60 10.13 5.93
N PRO A 108 -0.84 9.80 6.98
CA PRO A 108 0.07 8.65 6.94
C PRO A 108 -0.62 7.29 7.17
N PHE A 109 -1.95 7.28 7.32
CA PHE A 109 -2.70 6.06 7.63
C PHE A 109 -3.67 5.69 6.53
N ILE A 110 -3.79 4.38 6.25
CA ILE A 110 -4.88 3.83 5.47
C ILE A 110 -5.50 2.63 6.20
N LEU A 111 -6.75 2.33 5.87
CA LEU A 111 -7.36 1.08 6.28
C LEU A 111 -6.62 -0.08 5.62
N ALA A 112 -6.32 -1.12 6.39
CA ALA A 112 -5.65 -2.30 5.87
C ALA A 112 -6.42 -2.94 4.71
N SER A 113 -7.75 -2.85 4.74
CA SER A 113 -8.63 -3.39 3.69
C SER A 113 -8.52 -2.65 2.35
N GLN A 114 -8.02 -1.42 2.34
CA GLN A 114 -7.85 -0.62 1.12
C GLN A 114 -6.49 -0.80 0.47
N ALA A 115 -5.54 -1.36 1.18
CA ALA A 115 -4.18 -1.55 0.69
C ALA A 115 -4.13 -2.70 -0.31
N LYS A 116 -3.30 -2.54 -1.33
CA LYS A 116 -2.88 -3.61 -2.22
C LYS A 116 -1.39 -3.86 -2.00
N GLN A 117 -1.00 -5.12 -1.97
CA GLN A 117 0.40 -5.47 -1.82
C GLN A 117 1.14 -5.30 -3.13
N VAL A 118 2.31 -4.68 -3.06
CA VAL A 118 3.24 -4.58 -4.19
C VAL A 118 4.64 -4.98 -3.72
N PHE A 119 5.49 -5.33 -4.67
CA PHE A 119 6.89 -5.64 -4.41
C PHE A 119 7.76 -4.64 -5.16
N TYR A 120 8.87 -4.26 -4.55
CA TYR A 120 9.83 -3.34 -5.13
C TYR A 120 11.12 -4.08 -5.45
N VAL A 121 11.54 -4.00 -6.71
CA VAL A 121 12.81 -4.59 -7.15
C VAL A 121 13.71 -3.45 -7.60
N GLN A 122 14.85 -3.31 -6.94
CA GLN A 122 15.80 -2.25 -7.24
C GLN A 122 16.31 -2.37 -8.67
N ASP A 123 16.31 -1.25 -9.39
CA ASP A 123 16.87 -1.18 -10.72
C ASP A 123 18.40 -1.26 -10.63
N GLN A 124 19.00 -2.21 -11.33
CA GLN A 124 20.45 -2.41 -11.31
C GLN A 124 21.20 -1.31 -12.04
N LEU A 125 20.57 -0.66 -13.01
CA LEU A 125 21.19 0.43 -13.77
C LEU A 125 21.16 1.75 -13.02
N ASP A 126 20.08 2.00 -12.24
CA ASP A 126 19.97 3.19 -11.40
C ASP A 126 19.37 2.78 -10.05
N PRO A 127 20.22 2.53 -9.04
CA PRO A 127 19.76 2.02 -7.74
C PRO A 127 18.82 2.93 -6.97
N ARG A 128 18.68 4.19 -7.38
CA ARG A 128 17.71 5.10 -6.75
C ARG A 128 16.28 4.70 -7.05
N TRP A 129 16.05 3.99 -8.16
CA TRP A 129 14.75 3.60 -8.62
C TRP A 129 14.49 2.12 -8.37
N SER A 130 13.24 1.81 -8.06
CA SER A 130 12.77 0.45 -7.91
C SER A 130 11.58 0.21 -8.83
N VAL A 131 11.54 -0.96 -9.44
CA VAL A 131 10.40 -1.38 -10.25
C VAL A 131 9.31 -1.88 -9.33
N VAL A 132 8.07 -1.44 -9.58
CA VAL A 132 6.90 -1.92 -8.85
C VAL A 132 6.37 -3.18 -9.54
N LEU A 133 6.30 -4.27 -8.79
CA LEU A 133 5.70 -5.51 -9.24
C LEU A 133 4.41 -5.76 -8.46
N GLU A 134 3.33 -6.02 -9.18
CA GLU A 134 2.08 -6.42 -8.58
C GLU A 134 2.01 -7.95 -8.55
N PRO A 135 1.63 -8.55 -7.39
CA PRO A 135 1.42 -9.99 -7.36
C PRO A 135 0.23 -10.36 -8.25
N PRO A 136 0.22 -11.57 -8.82
CA PRO A 136 -0.94 -12.02 -9.58
C PRO A 136 -2.18 -11.98 -8.69
N GLN A 137 -3.29 -11.49 -9.24
CA GLN A 137 -4.55 -11.46 -8.52
C GLN A 137 -4.96 -12.89 -8.19
N LYS A 138 -4.91 -13.21 -6.91
CA LYS A 138 -5.48 -14.45 -6.42
C LYS A 138 -6.99 -14.26 -6.38
N GLN A 139 -7.69 -14.93 -7.28
CA GLN A 139 -9.14 -15.04 -7.14
C GLN A 139 -9.41 -15.94 -5.92
N TYR A 140 -9.80 -15.33 -4.83
CA TYR A 140 -10.37 -16.07 -3.74
C TYR A 140 -11.80 -16.41 -4.10
N SER A 141 -12.01 -17.63 -4.57
CA SER A 141 -13.30 -18.26 -4.39
C SER A 141 -13.51 -18.39 -2.88
N CYS A 142 -14.69 -17.99 -2.42
CA CYS A 142 -15.08 -18.14 -1.02
C CYS A 142 -15.23 -19.62 -0.65
N GLU A 143 -14.18 -20.40 -0.80
CA GLU A 143 -14.13 -21.77 -0.30
C GLU A 143 -13.44 -21.75 1.05
N LYS A 144 -14.16 -21.92 1.98
CA LYS A 144 -14.26 -22.52 3.31
C LYS A 144 -12.97 -22.96 4.02
N ASP A 145 -11.80 -22.53 3.62
CA ASP A 145 -10.58 -22.82 4.37
C ASP A 145 -10.22 -21.67 5.31
N ASP A 146 -11.23 -21.18 5.99
CA ASP A 146 -11.19 -20.01 6.82
C ASP A 146 -10.60 -20.24 8.21
N GLU A 147 -9.75 -21.24 8.35
CA GLU A 147 -9.03 -21.45 9.60
C GLU A 147 -7.79 -20.56 9.73
N PHE A 148 -7.58 -19.67 8.78
CA PHE A 148 -6.51 -18.70 8.91
C PHE A 148 -7.00 -17.50 9.71
N ASN A 149 -6.55 -17.41 10.93
CA ASN A 149 -6.65 -16.20 11.70
C ASN A 149 -6.00 -15.04 10.92
N ASP A 150 -6.68 -13.91 10.84
CA ASP A 150 -6.21 -12.71 10.15
C ASP A 150 -4.96 -12.10 10.81
N PHE A 151 -4.30 -12.84 11.68
CA PHE A 151 -3.14 -12.37 12.43
C PHE A 151 -1.91 -13.13 12.04
N CYS A 152 -0.92 -12.42 11.54
CA CYS A 152 0.42 -12.93 11.39
C CYS A 152 1.33 -12.30 12.44
N ILE A 153 1.79 -13.11 13.29
CA ILE A 153 2.74 -12.68 14.31
C ILE A 153 4.16 -12.80 13.77
#